data_e75f85cc338cbeebd560536fedb0b9e6
#
_entry.id   e75f85cc338cbeebd560536fedb0b9e6
#
_cell.length_a   1.000
_cell.length_b   1.000
_cell.length_c   1.000
_cell.angle_alpha   90.00
_cell.angle_beta   90.00
_cell.angle_gamma   90.00
#
_symmetry.space_group_name_H-M   'P 1'
#
loop_
_entity.id
_entity.type
_entity.pdbx_description
1 polymer ?
#
loop_
_entity_poly.entity_id
_entity_poly.type
_entity_poly.pdbx_seq_one_letter_code
_entity_poly.pdbx_strand_id
1 'polypeptide(L)'
;MQRRDFIITSLLSFPAFACSPTRRMGGQAAKAFLVKAGDSRFHQPTPFNGVNPNDLKVSTKDTAGKLSAFDYLGVQKVGPMLHSHLFQDEMFFVLEGEYVFQLGEERQLLQAGDLIFLPRTVPHTWVQMSDRGKMFYFLQPAGKMEEFFLRLTELDGKGTREQYEELGKTSGIANHGPAISATEKHVFAEKLSNGFVVRSGQGRFGERTVINGKNPNDIKVSGKDTGGELSIFEYFGNGKGGPPMHVHPHQDEIFYIAEGSYLFQCGDEKFTLGEGDMIFLPRAVPHTWTQLEDVGKLLFFFQPAGKMEDFFRSIGGNKTLAAGLDPFKEHDMEVVGPPLSF
;
A
#
# COMPACT_ATOMS: atom_id res chain seq x y z
N MET A 1 -18.25 86.78 -7.08
CA MET A 1 -17.50 86.03 -8.10
C MET A 1 -17.32 84.61 -7.56
N GLN A 2 -18.20 83.71 -8.02
CA GLN A 2 -18.23 82.33 -7.55
C GLN A 2 -17.50 81.44 -8.59
N ARG A 3 -16.50 80.63 -8.13
CA ARG A 3 -15.86 79.62 -8.93
C ARG A 3 -16.70 78.40 -8.84
N ARG A 4 -17.06 77.80 -9.97
CA ARG A 4 -17.71 76.52 -10.13
C ARG A 4 -16.62 75.47 -10.35
N ASP A 5 -16.53 74.49 -9.42
CA ASP A 5 -15.66 73.29 -9.56
C ASP A 5 -16.40 72.26 -10.40
N PHE A 6 -15.74 71.81 -11.47
CA PHE A 6 -16.18 70.70 -12.32
C PHE A 6 -15.63 69.42 -11.77
N ILE A 7 -16.48 68.52 -11.27
CA ILE A 7 -16.12 67.18 -10.89
C ILE A 7 -16.25 66.27 -12.16
N ILE A 8 -15.13 65.79 -12.67
CA ILE A 8 -15.11 64.81 -13.73
C ILE A 8 -15.10 63.38 -13.05
N THR A 9 -16.25 62.70 -13.16
CA THR A 9 -16.39 61.32 -12.74
C THR A 9 -15.95 60.42 -13.87
N SER A 10 -14.72 59.87 -13.81
CA SER A 10 -14.26 58.85 -14.73
C SER A 10 -14.78 57.49 -14.30
N LEU A 11 -15.74 56.93 -15.03
CA LEU A 11 -16.16 55.54 -14.95
C LEU A 11 -15.07 54.65 -15.55
N LEU A 12 -14.31 54.00 -14.68
CA LEU A 12 -13.45 52.88 -15.06
C LEU A 12 -14.32 51.63 -15.17
N SER A 13 -14.66 51.26 -16.37
CA SER A 13 -15.25 49.97 -16.70
C SER A 13 -14.17 48.89 -16.63
N PHE A 14 -14.22 48.04 -15.59
CA PHE A 14 -13.44 46.80 -15.53
C PHE A 14 -14.09 45.74 -16.44
N PRO A 15 -13.33 45.09 -17.32
CA PRO A 15 -13.87 43.97 -18.07
C PRO A 15 -14.11 42.80 -17.08
N ALA A 16 -15.35 42.33 -17.01
CA ALA A 16 -15.69 41.10 -16.33
C ALA A 16 -14.98 39.94 -17.03
N PHE A 17 -13.94 39.42 -16.39
CA PHE A 17 -13.39 38.13 -16.78
C PHE A 17 -14.47 37.07 -16.53
N ALA A 18 -15.14 36.64 -17.59
CA ALA A 18 -15.97 35.46 -17.57
C ALA A 18 -15.08 34.26 -17.28
N CYS A 19 -15.18 33.76 -16.06
CA CYS A 19 -14.60 32.47 -15.68
C CYS A 19 -15.33 31.40 -16.50
N SER A 20 -14.73 30.96 -17.60
CA SER A 20 -15.25 29.82 -18.36
C SER A 20 -15.25 28.62 -17.43
N PRO A 21 -16.37 27.89 -17.26
CA PRO A 21 -16.36 26.67 -16.50
C PRO A 21 -15.48 25.68 -17.25
N THR A 22 -14.34 25.33 -16.66
CA THR A 22 -13.54 24.20 -17.13
C THR A 22 -14.46 22.99 -17.19
N ARG A 23 -14.74 22.54 -18.40
CA ARG A 23 -15.54 21.36 -18.70
C ARG A 23 -14.87 20.17 -17.99
N ARG A 24 -15.38 19.76 -16.82
CA ARG A 24 -15.04 18.51 -16.20
C ARG A 24 -15.36 17.43 -17.22
N MET A 25 -14.33 16.81 -17.77
CA MET A 25 -14.50 15.56 -18.50
C MET A 25 -15.14 14.59 -17.52
N GLY A 26 -16.35 14.15 -17.82
CA GLY A 26 -17.18 13.29 -16.96
C GLY A 26 -16.65 11.88 -16.89
N GLY A 27 -15.52 11.70 -16.21
CA GLY A 27 -15.15 10.46 -15.59
C GLY A 27 -15.86 10.41 -14.24
N GLN A 28 -16.58 9.33 -13.95
CA GLN A 28 -17.15 9.08 -12.64
C GLN A 28 -15.99 9.16 -11.64
N ALA A 29 -16.07 10.07 -10.65
CA ALA A 29 -15.02 10.21 -9.64
C ALA A 29 -14.77 8.82 -9.04
N ALA A 30 -13.51 8.42 -8.95
CA ALA A 30 -13.16 7.16 -8.32
C ALA A 30 -13.75 7.15 -6.92
N LYS A 31 -14.43 6.05 -6.54
CA LYS A 31 -15.07 5.90 -5.24
C LYS A 31 -14.17 5.10 -4.31
N ALA A 32 -14.21 5.42 -3.03
CA ALA A 32 -13.67 4.56 -2.01
C ALA A 32 -14.35 3.19 -2.07
N PHE A 33 -13.63 2.15 -1.73
CA PHE A 33 -14.19 0.81 -1.59
C PHE A 33 -13.51 0.05 -0.46
N LEU A 34 -14.27 -0.84 0.15
CA LEU A 34 -13.88 -1.70 1.24
C LEU A 34 -13.84 -3.15 0.74
N VAL A 35 -12.77 -3.88 1.06
CA VAL A 35 -12.70 -5.34 0.91
C VAL A 35 -12.57 -5.96 2.29
N LYS A 36 -13.56 -6.77 2.68
CA LYS A 36 -13.61 -7.41 4.00
C LYS A 36 -12.55 -8.50 4.15
N ALA A 37 -12.21 -8.78 5.41
CA ALA A 37 -11.38 -9.93 5.76
C ALA A 37 -11.95 -11.22 5.17
N GLY A 38 -11.10 -12.03 4.53
CA GLY A 38 -11.51 -13.29 3.89
C GLY A 38 -12.32 -13.13 2.60
N ASP A 39 -12.48 -11.91 2.08
CA ASP A 39 -13.09 -11.64 0.77
C ASP A 39 -12.05 -11.09 -0.21
N SER A 40 -12.34 -11.17 -1.50
CA SER A 40 -11.52 -10.61 -2.56
C SER A 40 -12.22 -9.47 -3.28
N ARG A 41 -11.47 -8.60 -3.96
CA ARG A 41 -11.92 -7.37 -4.62
C ARG A 41 -13.12 -7.54 -5.54
N PHE A 42 -13.26 -8.71 -6.16
CA PHE A 42 -14.36 -9.01 -7.07
C PHE A 42 -15.10 -10.32 -6.67
N HIS A 43 -14.98 -10.74 -5.40
CA HIS A 43 -15.53 -11.98 -4.90
C HIS A 43 -15.06 -13.22 -5.68
N GLN A 44 -13.81 -13.16 -6.20
CA GLN A 44 -13.19 -14.23 -6.94
C GLN A 44 -11.96 -14.74 -6.17
N PRO A 45 -12.09 -15.83 -5.41
CA PRO A 45 -10.96 -16.39 -4.67
C PRO A 45 -9.94 -17.01 -5.64
N THR A 46 -8.67 -16.87 -5.32
CA THR A 46 -7.55 -17.49 -6.06
C THR A 46 -6.66 -18.29 -5.11
N PRO A 47 -7.17 -19.40 -4.53
CA PRO A 47 -6.45 -20.13 -3.50
C PRO A 47 -5.14 -20.71 -4.03
N PHE A 48 -4.04 -20.44 -3.34
CA PHE A 48 -2.74 -21.03 -3.64
C PHE A 48 -2.74 -22.52 -3.29
N ASN A 49 -2.32 -23.36 -4.23
CA ASN A 49 -2.40 -24.83 -4.14
C ASN A 49 -3.81 -25.35 -3.79
N GLY A 50 -4.86 -24.63 -4.17
CA GLY A 50 -6.25 -25.04 -3.97
C GLY A 50 -6.78 -24.96 -2.54
N VAL A 51 -5.94 -24.63 -1.54
CA VAL A 51 -6.31 -24.68 -0.11
C VAL A 51 -5.92 -23.45 0.69
N ASN A 52 -4.88 -22.73 0.30
CA ASN A 52 -4.42 -21.54 1.01
C ASN A 52 -5.12 -20.31 0.41
N PRO A 53 -6.04 -19.63 1.12
CA PRO A 53 -6.65 -18.40 0.62
C PRO A 53 -5.61 -17.39 0.14
N ASN A 54 -5.87 -16.80 -1.02
CA ASN A 54 -5.02 -15.79 -1.64
C ASN A 54 -5.93 -14.76 -2.29
N ASP A 55 -6.36 -13.79 -1.48
CA ASP A 55 -7.44 -12.88 -1.81
C ASP A 55 -6.90 -11.59 -2.40
N LEU A 56 -7.29 -11.28 -3.63
CA LEU A 56 -7.00 -9.99 -4.25
C LEU A 56 -7.65 -8.87 -3.42
N LYS A 57 -6.86 -7.91 -2.95
CA LYS A 57 -7.34 -6.74 -2.20
C LYS A 57 -7.33 -5.47 -3.04
N VAL A 58 -6.28 -5.26 -3.82
CA VAL A 58 -6.15 -4.13 -4.75
C VAL A 58 -5.89 -4.67 -6.15
N SER A 59 -6.75 -4.30 -7.10
CA SER A 59 -6.66 -4.76 -8.48
C SER A 59 -5.84 -3.82 -9.36
N THR A 60 -5.26 -4.37 -10.42
CA THR A 60 -4.71 -3.62 -11.55
C THR A 60 -5.68 -2.57 -12.10
N LYS A 61 -6.99 -2.86 -12.05
CA LYS A 61 -8.05 -1.96 -12.51
C LYS A 61 -8.21 -0.74 -11.60
N ASP A 62 -7.96 -0.90 -10.31
CA ASP A 62 -8.07 0.19 -9.32
C ASP A 62 -6.90 1.17 -9.43
N THR A 63 -5.73 0.70 -9.87
CA THR A 63 -4.45 1.43 -9.89
C THR A 63 -3.91 1.71 -11.30
N ALA A 64 -4.71 1.51 -12.34
CA ALA A 64 -4.28 1.62 -13.74
C ALA A 64 -3.02 0.78 -14.06
N GLY A 65 -2.95 -0.44 -13.51
CA GLY A 65 -1.85 -1.39 -13.72
C GLY A 65 -0.60 -1.13 -12.89
N LYS A 66 -0.62 -0.15 -11.99
CA LYS A 66 0.57 0.24 -11.23
C LYS A 66 0.86 -0.68 -10.04
N LEU A 67 -0.19 -1.24 -9.43
CA LEU A 67 -0.09 -2.05 -8.23
C LEU A 67 -1.19 -3.11 -8.21
N SER A 68 -0.87 -4.31 -7.75
CA SER A 68 -1.84 -5.25 -7.18
C SER A 68 -1.38 -5.69 -5.79
N ALA A 69 -2.34 -5.97 -4.91
CA ALA A 69 -2.05 -6.42 -3.56
C ALA A 69 -2.99 -7.56 -3.15
N PHE A 70 -2.44 -8.51 -2.38
CA PHE A 70 -3.11 -9.73 -1.99
C PHE A 70 -2.97 -9.98 -0.49
N ASP A 71 -3.96 -10.63 0.09
CA ASP A 71 -3.96 -11.17 1.46
C ASP A 71 -3.86 -12.70 1.37
N TYR A 72 -2.73 -13.26 1.79
CA TYR A 72 -2.45 -14.69 1.79
C TYR A 72 -2.61 -15.27 3.19
N LEU A 73 -3.37 -16.36 3.29
CA LEU A 73 -3.52 -17.15 4.50
C LEU A 73 -2.99 -18.57 4.26
N GLY A 74 -1.87 -18.90 4.87
CA GLY A 74 -1.25 -20.22 4.78
C GLY A 74 -1.76 -21.15 5.86
N VAL A 75 -2.30 -22.29 5.45
CA VAL A 75 -2.72 -23.41 6.32
C VAL A 75 -1.89 -24.66 6.07
N GLN A 76 -0.87 -24.55 5.22
CA GLN A 76 0.08 -25.63 4.87
C GLN A 76 1.49 -25.08 4.78
N LYS A 77 2.47 -25.91 5.15
CA LYS A 77 3.91 -25.59 5.05
C LYS A 77 4.41 -25.78 3.61
N VAL A 78 3.96 -24.92 2.72
CA VAL A 78 4.28 -24.94 1.29
C VAL A 78 4.71 -23.55 0.83
N GLY A 79 5.26 -23.48 -0.38
CA GLY A 79 5.61 -22.24 -1.07
C GLY A 79 5.68 -22.45 -2.58
N PRO A 80 5.90 -21.40 -3.37
CA PRO A 80 6.01 -21.48 -4.82
C PRO A 80 7.32 -22.13 -5.25
N MET A 81 7.38 -22.57 -6.50
CA MET A 81 8.64 -22.95 -7.14
C MET A 81 9.61 -21.77 -7.15
N LEU A 82 10.93 -22.04 -7.23
CA LEU A 82 11.93 -21.00 -7.41
C LEU A 82 11.68 -20.32 -8.76
N HIS A 83 11.34 -19.04 -8.75
CA HIS A 83 10.92 -18.27 -9.92
C HIS A 83 11.42 -16.84 -9.87
N SER A 84 11.33 -16.13 -10.98
CA SER A 84 11.52 -14.67 -11.01
C SER A 84 10.42 -14.01 -11.81
N HIS A 85 10.02 -12.81 -11.39
CA HIS A 85 9.17 -11.93 -12.17
C HIS A 85 10.02 -11.08 -13.11
N LEU A 86 9.74 -11.10 -14.41
CA LEU A 86 10.52 -10.34 -15.38
C LEU A 86 10.26 -8.83 -15.32
N PHE A 87 9.08 -8.45 -14.82
CA PHE A 87 8.60 -7.06 -14.88
C PHE A 87 8.15 -6.49 -13.55
N GLN A 88 7.94 -7.30 -12.51
CA GLN A 88 7.39 -6.91 -11.22
C GLN A 88 8.42 -7.05 -10.11
N ASP A 89 8.54 -6.05 -9.26
CA ASP A 89 9.07 -6.20 -7.92
C ASP A 89 7.97 -6.79 -7.04
N GLU A 90 8.34 -7.67 -6.13
CA GLU A 90 7.42 -8.31 -5.20
C GLU A 90 7.82 -8.02 -3.76
N MET A 91 6.86 -7.72 -2.91
CA MET A 91 7.10 -7.35 -1.52
C MET A 91 6.14 -8.11 -0.62
N PHE A 92 6.66 -8.74 0.43
CA PHE A 92 5.84 -9.45 1.41
C PHE A 92 5.98 -8.82 2.78
N PHE A 93 4.86 -8.50 3.41
CA PHE A 93 4.77 -8.15 4.81
C PHE A 93 4.17 -9.33 5.58
N VAL A 94 4.94 -9.87 6.52
CA VAL A 94 4.48 -11.00 7.34
C VAL A 94 3.57 -10.48 8.44
N LEU A 95 2.32 -10.94 8.46
CA LEU A 95 1.32 -10.61 9.47
C LEU A 95 1.27 -11.61 10.61
N GLU A 96 1.44 -12.92 10.30
CA GLU A 96 1.39 -14.02 11.25
C GLU A 96 2.34 -15.15 10.81
N GLY A 97 2.95 -15.82 11.77
CA GLY A 97 3.77 -17.01 11.54
C GLY A 97 5.20 -16.70 11.14
N GLU A 98 5.86 -17.74 10.60
CA GLU A 98 7.27 -17.72 10.21
C GLU A 98 7.42 -18.24 8.79
N TYR A 99 8.31 -17.62 8.02
CA TYR A 99 8.60 -17.97 6.63
C TYR A 99 10.09 -17.94 6.37
N VAL A 100 10.60 -18.91 5.63
CA VAL A 100 11.93 -18.82 5.02
C VAL A 100 11.77 -18.32 3.60
N PHE A 101 12.39 -17.19 3.31
CA PHE A 101 12.52 -16.64 1.96
C PHE A 101 13.90 -16.94 1.41
N GLN A 102 13.98 -17.30 0.15
CA GLN A 102 15.20 -17.41 -0.62
C GLN A 102 15.19 -16.36 -1.73
N LEU A 103 16.29 -15.61 -1.87
CA LEU A 103 16.54 -14.64 -2.94
C LEU A 103 17.93 -14.91 -3.53
N GLY A 104 17.99 -15.34 -4.78
CA GLY A 104 19.20 -15.95 -5.33
C GLY A 104 19.58 -17.19 -4.53
N GLU A 105 20.79 -17.21 -3.99
CA GLU A 105 21.31 -18.29 -3.12
C GLU A 105 21.14 -17.97 -1.61
N GLU A 106 20.70 -16.78 -1.27
CA GLU A 106 20.66 -16.28 0.12
C GLU A 106 19.28 -16.52 0.72
N ARG A 107 19.26 -16.93 2.00
CA ARG A 107 18.00 -17.18 2.72
C ARG A 107 17.87 -16.28 3.94
N GLN A 108 16.65 -15.90 4.25
CA GLN A 108 16.26 -15.13 5.42
C GLN A 108 15.06 -15.79 6.10
N LEU A 109 15.08 -15.87 7.43
CA LEU A 109 13.90 -16.19 8.23
C LEU A 109 13.15 -14.88 8.52
N LEU A 110 11.87 -14.83 8.20
CA LEU A 110 10.98 -13.72 8.48
C LEU A 110 9.90 -14.12 9.47
N GLN A 111 9.53 -13.17 10.33
CA GLN A 111 8.50 -13.30 11.35
C GLN A 111 7.50 -12.15 11.26
N ALA A 112 6.42 -12.21 12.03
CA ALA A 112 5.38 -11.17 12.05
C ALA A 112 5.98 -9.76 12.27
N GLY A 113 5.61 -8.81 11.41
CA GLY A 113 6.12 -7.44 11.35
C GLY A 113 7.36 -7.24 10.46
N ASP A 114 7.96 -8.32 9.95
CA ASP A 114 9.05 -8.22 8.97
C ASP A 114 8.47 -7.97 7.56
N LEU A 115 9.21 -7.19 6.76
CA LEU A 115 8.96 -7.02 5.33
C LEU A 115 10.19 -7.42 4.53
N ILE A 116 9.99 -8.11 3.41
CA ILE A 116 11.03 -8.38 2.41
C ILE A 116 10.67 -7.75 1.06
N PHE A 117 11.66 -7.17 0.40
CA PHE A 117 11.59 -6.65 -0.96
C PHE A 117 12.38 -7.55 -1.89
N LEU A 118 11.73 -8.11 -2.88
CA LEU A 118 12.25 -9.02 -3.88
C LEU A 118 12.26 -8.30 -5.24
N PRO A 119 13.45 -7.85 -5.73
CA PRO A 119 13.51 -7.13 -6.98
C PRO A 119 13.23 -8.05 -8.16
N ARG A 120 12.62 -7.49 -9.21
CA ARG A 120 12.38 -8.18 -10.48
C ARG A 120 13.65 -8.80 -11.04
N THR A 121 13.51 -9.86 -11.81
CA THR A 121 14.56 -10.64 -12.46
C THR A 121 15.45 -11.45 -11.53
N VAL A 122 15.40 -11.27 -10.22
CA VAL A 122 16.15 -12.07 -9.25
C VAL A 122 15.31 -13.29 -8.85
N PRO A 123 15.86 -14.54 -9.01
CA PRO A 123 15.15 -15.74 -8.61
C PRO A 123 14.84 -15.75 -7.11
N HIS A 124 13.60 -16.09 -6.77
CA HIS A 124 13.14 -16.16 -5.38
C HIS A 124 12.08 -17.23 -5.16
N THR A 125 11.94 -17.63 -3.93
CA THR A 125 10.91 -18.54 -3.42
C THR A 125 10.77 -18.30 -1.92
N TRP A 126 9.73 -18.89 -1.34
CA TRP A 126 9.54 -18.93 0.10
C TRP A 126 8.88 -20.24 0.53
N VAL A 127 8.95 -20.54 1.83
CA VAL A 127 8.21 -21.66 2.44
C VAL A 127 7.72 -21.24 3.82
N GLN A 128 6.48 -21.59 4.13
CA GLN A 128 5.91 -21.41 5.45
C GLN A 128 6.49 -22.44 6.43
N MET A 129 6.95 -21.95 7.60
CA MET A 129 7.55 -22.78 8.63
C MET A 129 6.58 -23.11 9.77
N SER A 130 5.67 -22.19 10.09
CA SER A 130 4.61 -22.35 11.09
C SER A 130 3.41 -23.13 10.54
N ASP A 131 2.56 -23.68 11.41
CA ASP A 131 1.34 -24.42 11.00
C ASP A 131 0.29 -23.49 10.39
N ARG A 132 0.28 -22.23 10.81
CA ARG A 132 -0.54 -21.15 10.25
C ARG A 132 0.34 -19.94 10.01
N GLY A 133 0.06 -19.22 8.94
CA GLY A 133 0.76 -17.98 8.61
C GLY A 133 -0.09 -17.06 7.75
N LYS A 134 0.20 -15.77 7.79
CA LYS A 134 -0.48 -14.75 7.02
C LYS A 134 0.51 -13.73 6.48
N MET A 135 0.35 -13.35 5.22
CA MET A 135 1.15 -12.32 4.57
C MET A 135 0.25 -11.38 3.77
N PHE A 136 0.56 -10.10 3.81
CA PHE A 136 0.05 -9.15 2.83
C PHE A 136 1.15 -8.84 1.84
N TYR A 137 0.90 -9.01 0.53
CA TYR A 137 1.96 -8.84 -0.44
C TYR A 137 1.53 -8.01 -1.66
N PHE A 138 2.54 -7.47 -2.34
CA PHE A 138 2.40 -6.47 -3.38
C PHE A 138 3.19 -6.88 -4.62
N LEU A 139 2.66 -6.57 -5.78
CA LEU A 139 3.34 -6.67 -7.07
C LEU A 139 3.33 -5.30 -7.76
N GLN A 140 4.51 -4.75 -8.02
CA GLN A 140 4.69 -3.41 -8.56
C GLN A 140 5.70 -3.40 -9.74
N PRO A 141 5.26 -2.99 -10.97
CA PRO A 141 3.87 -2.81 -11.37
C PRO A 141 3.06 -4.10 -11.28
N ALA A 142 1.74 -4.02 -11.32
CA ALA A 142 0.85 -5.18 -11.17
C ALA A 142 1.06 -6.29 -12.20
N GLY A 143 1.41 -5.94 -13.43
CA GLY A 143 1.59 -6.89 -14.53
C GLY A 143 0.35 -7.72 -14.81
N LYS A 144 0.54 -9.02 -15.04
CA LYS A 144 -0.54 -9.99 -15.32
C LYS A 144 -0.78 -10.95 -14.15
N MET A 145 -0.38 -10.60 -12.94
CA MET A 145 -0.42 -11.54 -11.82
C MET A 145 -1.84 -11.90 -11.37
N GLU A 146 -2.80 -10.98 -11.49
CA GLU A 146 -4.22 -11.32 -11.24
C GLU A 146 -4.73 -12.38 -12.23
N GLU A 147 -4.45 -12.20 -13.52
CA GLU A 147 -4.82 -13.16 -14.56
C GLU A 147 -4.09 -14.50 -14.34
N PHE A 148 -2.82 -14.46 -13.95
CA PHE A 148 -2.05 -15.65 -13.62
C PHE A 148 -2.71 -16.47 -12.51
N PHE A 149 -3.08 -15.86 -11.38
CA PHE A 149 -3.71 -16.56 -10.27
C PHE A 149 -5.10 -17.09 -10.63
N LEU A 150 -5.90 -16.35 -11.39
CA LEU A 150 -7.19 -16.83 -11.89
C LEU A 150 -7.01 -18.06 -12.79
N ARG A 151 -6.11 -18.02 -13.75
CA ARG A 151 -5.82 -19.15 -14.65
C ARG A 151 -5.23 -20.34 -13.90
N LEU A 152 -4.35 -20.10 -12.93
CA LEU A 152 -3.80 -21.14 -12.07
C LEU A 152 -4.92 -21.86 -11.29
N THR A 153 -5.89 -21.12 -10.77
CA THR A 153 -7.07 -21.66 -10.09
C THR A 153 -7.97 -22.46 -11.05
N GLU A 154 -8.18 -21.99 -12.27
CA GLU A 154 -8.95 -22.71 -13.31
C GLU A 154 -8.30 -24.05 -13.69
N LEU A 155 -6.98 -24.14 -13.71
CA LEU A 155 -6.25 -25.37 -13.97
C LEU A 155 -6.41 -26.41 -12.82
N ASP A 156 -6.67 -25.94 -11.60
CA ASP A 156 -7.01 -26.77 -10.42
C ASP A 156 -6.06 -27.97 -10.21
N GLY A 157 -4.75 -27.80 -10.43
CA GLY A 157 -3.78 -28.89 -10.35
C GLY A 157 -3.86 -29.93 -11.47
N LYS A 158 -4.76 -29.79 -12.43
CA LYS A 158 -5.02 -30.75 -13.52
C LYS A 158 -4.43 -30.33 -14.87
N GLY A 159 -3.79 -29.17 -14.92
CA GLY A 159 -3.12 -28.68 -16.12
C GLY A 159 -1.94 -29.57 -16.52
N THR A 160 -1.64 -29.60 -17.84
CA THR A 160 -0.42 -30.24 -18.31
C THR A 160 0.80 -29.38 -18.01
N ARG A 161 2.00 -29.96 -18.05
CA ARG A 161 3.24 -29.22 -17.87
C ARG A 161 3.36 -28.03 -18.83
N GLU A 162 2.99 -28.26 -20.09
CA GLU A 162 3.04 -27.25 -21.15
C GLU A 162 2.07 -26.07 -20.85
N GLN A 163 0.88 -26.36 -20.26
CA GLN A 163 -0.08 -25.32 -19.86
C GLN A 163 0.48 -24.45 -18.73
N TYR A 164 1.14 -25.03 -17.72
CA TYR A 164 1.77 -24.26 -16.66
C TYR A 164 2.99 -23.47 -17.14
N GLU A 165 3.82 -24.04 -18.03
CA GLU A 165 4.96 -23.35 -18.62
C GLU A 165 4.50 -22.16 -19.48
N GLU A 166 3.47 -22.33 -20.32
CA GLU A 166 2.92 -21.24 -21.13
C GLU A 166 2.25 -20.15 -20.27
N LEU A 167 1.52 -20.55 -19.23
CA LEU A 167 0.92 -19.60 -18.29
C LEU A 167 2.00 -18.74 -17.60
N GLY A 168 3.08 -19.36 -17.11
CA GLY A 168 4.22 -18.63 -16.53
C GLY A 168 4.83 -17.66 -17.54
N LYS A 169 5.17 -18.16 -18.73
CA LYS A 169 5.79 -17.37 -19.79
C LYS A 169 4.93 -16.15 -20.20
N THR A 170 3.63 -16.35 -20.40
CA THR A 170 2.71 -15.27 -20.83
C THR A 170 2.45 -14.27 -19.71
N SER A 171 2.66 -14.66 -18.45
CA SER A 171 2.55 -13.78 -17.28
C SER A 171 3.87 -13.12 -16.88
N GLY A 172 4.96 -13.39 -17.59
CA GLY A 172 6.28 -12.82 -17.28
C GLY A 172 6.96 -13.48 -16.09
N ILE A 173 6.66 -14.77 -15.83
CA ILE A 173 7.30 -15.57 -14.77
C ILE A 173 8.29 -16.55 -15.42
N ALA A 174 9.53 -16.53 -14.94
CA ALA A 174 10.55 -17.51 -15.31
C ALA A 174 10.77 -18.50 -14.16
N ASN A 175 10.69 -19.81 -14.45
CA ASN A 175 10.93 -20.85 -13.48
C ASN A 175 12.45 -21.20 -13.45
N HIS A 176 13.02 -21.30 -12.24
CA HIS A 176 14.44 -21.59 -12.01
C HIS A 176 14.69 -22.88 -11.25
N GLY A 177 13.65 -23.56 -10.77
CA GLY A 177 13.82 -24.82 -10.04
C GLY A 177 12.68 -25.14 -9.06
N PRO A 178 12.87 -26.15 -8.23
CA PRO A 178 11.87 -26.58 -7.25
C PRO A 178 11.68 -25.55 -6.13
N ALA A 179 10.55 -25.64 -5.43
CA ALA A 179 10.33 -24.96 -4.16
C ALA A 179 11.32 -25.45 -3.09
N ILE A 180 11.67 -24.60 -2.13
CA ILE A 180 12.38 -25.02 -0.91
C ILE A 180 11.41 -25.74 0.03
N SER A 181 11.96 -26.65 0.87
CA SER A 181 11.17 -27.47 1.79
C SER A 181 11.27 -26.94 3.23
N ALA A 182 10.15 -26.95 3.95
CA ALA A 182 10.14 -26.61 5.38
C ALA A 182 10.96 -27.60 6.24
N THR A 183 11.24 -28.81 5.73
CA THR A 183 11.97 -29.86 6.45
C THR A 183 13.46 -29.91 6.14
N GLU A 184 13.93 -29.16 5.14
CA GLU A 184 15.36 -29.11 4.84
C GLU A 184 16.11 -28.20 5.82
N LYS A 185 17.44 -28.36 5.91
CA LYS A 185 18.27 -27.46 6.72
C LYS A 185 18.45 -26.13 6.00
N HIS A 186 18.02 -25.04 6.64
CA HIS A 186 18.24 -23.69 6.14
C HIS A 186 19.50 -23.07 6.76
N VAL A 187 20.28 -22.38 5.93
CA VAL A 187 21.39 -21.53 6.36
C VAL A 187 21.03 -20.11 5.98
N PHE A 188 21.05 -19.22 6.98
CA PHE A 188 20.61 -17.84 6.81
C PHE A 188 21.78 -16.90 6.57
N ALA A 189 21.65 -16.03 5.59
CA ALA A 189 22.58 -14.94 5.33
C ALA A 189 22.34 -13.82 6.37
N GLU A 190 23.38 -13.12 6.75
CA GLU A 190 23.28 -11.92 7.59
C GLU A 190 22.53 -10.80 6.85
N LYS A 191 22.78 -10.67 5.56
CA LYS A 191 22.21 -9.66 4.68
C LYS A 191 22.00 -10.21 3.28
N LEU A 192 20.99 -9.71 2.58
CA LEU A 192 20.76 -9.99 1.16
C LEU A 192 21.66 -9.12 0.28
N SER A 193 22.26 -9.72 -0.75
CA SER A 193 23.05 -9.02 -1.79
C SER A 193 22.15 -8.24 -2.75
N ASN A 194 20.95 -8.79 -3.01
CA ASN A 194 19.91 -8.16 -3.81
C ASN A 194 18.64 -8.06 -2.95
N GLY A 195 17.87 -6.98 -3.12
CA GLY A 195 16.70 -6.76 -2.27
C GLY A 195 17.07 -6.38 -0.83
N PHE A 196 16.10 -6.46 0.08
CA PHE A 196 16.32 -6.15 1.50
C PHE A 196 15.22 -6.72 2.40
N VAL A 197 15.54 -6.81 3.68
CA VAL A 197 14.57 -7.06 4.75
C VAL A 197 14.50 -5.85 5.68
N VAL A 198 13.29 -5.45 6.04
CA VAL A 198 13.03 -4.47 7.12
C VAL A 198 12.38 -5.22 8.28
N ARG A 199 13.08 -5.31 9.40
CA ARG A 199 12.61 -6.05 10.57
C ARG A 199 11.46 -5.35 11.28
N SER A 200 10.69 -6.12 12.05
CA SER A 200 9.63 -5.62 12.92
C SER A 200 10.17 -4.49 13.83
N GLY A 201 9.43 -3.41 13.93
CA GLY A 201 9.83 -2.24 14.72
C GLY A 201 11.01 -1.45 14.17
N GLN A 202 11.42 -1.71 12.93
CA GLN A 202 12.45 -0.95 12.22
C GLN A 202 11.86 -0.28 10.97
N GLY A 203 12.43 0.86 10.61
CA GLY A 203 12.16 1.53 9.34
C GLY A 203 13.25 1.28 8.30
N ARG A 204 12.91 1.46 7.03
CA ARG A 204 13.85 1.47 5.90
C ARG A 204 14.94 2.52 6.15
N PHE A 205 16.17 2.22 5.86
CA PHE A 205 17.37 3.04 6.13
C PHE A 205 17.70 3.24 7.63
N GLY A 206 17.13 2.44 8.53
CA GLY A 206 17.31 2.60 9.98
C GLY A 206 16.58 3.81 10.55
N GLU A 207 15.71 4.45 9.79
CA GLU A 207 14.89 5.59 10.23
C GLU A 207 13.59 5.12 10.88
N ARG A 208 13.20 5.79 11.95
CA ARG A 208 11.86 5.68 12.53
C ARG A 208 11.20 7.04 12.53
N THR A 209 9.97 7.12 12.06
CA THR A 209 9.13 8.31 12.22
C THR A 209 8.09 8.07 13.31
N VAL A 210 7.63 9.14 13.95
CA VAL A 210 6.69 9.06 15.07
C VAL A 210 5.63 10.13 14.89
N ILE A 211 4.36 9.75 14.75
CA ILE A 211 3.25 10.67 14.62
C ILE A 211 2.78 11.10 16.01
N ASN A 212 2.58 12.40 16.23
CA ASN A 212 2.13 12.99 17.50
C ASN A 212 3.03 12.61 18.69
N GLY A 213 4.32 12.36 18.46
CA GLY A 213 5.30 12.05 19.52
C GLY A 213 5.11 10.71 20.22
N LYS A 214 4.12 9.89 19.84
CA LYS A 214 3.80 8.63 20.52
C LYS A 214 3.50 7.44 19.60
N ASN A 215 3.14 7.67 18.34
CA ASN A 215 2.71 6.62 17.42
C ASN A 215 3.83 6.33 16.42
N PRO A 216 4.59 5.23 16.56
CA PRO A 216 5.55 4.82 15.53
C PRO A 216 4.89 4.69 14.16
N ASN A 217 5.59 5.18 13.14
CA ASN A 217 5.16 5.13 11.75
C ASN A 217 6.37 4.83 10.87
N ASP A 218 6.69 3.55 10.75
CA ASP A 218 7.92 3.10 10.15
C ASP A 218 7.77 2.94 8.63
N ILE A 219 8.65 3.58 7.86
CA ILE A 219 8.74 3.38 6.40
C ILE A 219 9.23 1.95 6.18
N LYS A 220 8.44 1.09 5.55
CA LYS A 220 8.83 -0.28 5.20
C LYS A 220 9.39 -0.40 3.79
N VAL A 221 8.81 0.34 2.84
CA VAL A 221 9.31 0.48 1.48
C VAL A 221 9.31 1.96 1.12
N SER A 222 10.43 2.45 0.65
CA SER A 222 10.59 3.84 0.26
C SER A 222 10.24 4.04 -1.22
N GLY A 223 9.74 5.22 -1.58
CA GLY A 223 9.62 5.64 -2.97
C GLY A 223 10.95 5.56 -3.73
N LYS A 224 12.11 5.64 -3.04
CA LYS A 224 13.42 5.43 -3.64
C LYS A 224 13.64 3.99 -4.12
N ASP A 225 13.05 3.01 -3.42
CA ASP A 225 13.16 1.60 -3.78
C ASP A 225 12.30 1.26 -5.00
N THR A 226 11.22 2.03 -5.25
CA THR A 226 10.20 1.77 -6.28
C THR A 226 10.19 2.79 -7.42
N GLY A 227 11.19 3.66 -7.51
CA GLY A 227 11.22 4.73 -8.52
C GLY A 227 10.12 5.78 -8.34
N GLY A 228 9.63 5.99 -7.12
CA GLY A 228 8.56 6.94 -6.78
C GLY A 228 7.13 6.40 -6.95
N GLU A 229 6.97 5.15 -7.36
CA GLU A 229 5.65 4.59 -7.68
C GLU A 229 4.88 4.10 -6.45
N LEU A 230 5.58 3.73 -5.35
CA LEU A 230 4.95 3.17 -4.14
C LEU A 230 5.78 3.51 -2.91
N SER A 231 5.13 3.85 -1.80
CA SER A 231 5.72 3.82 -0.45
C SER A 231 4.80 3.08 0.50
N ILE A 232 5.37 2.28 1.41
CA ILE A 232 4.65 1.43 2.37
C ILE A 232 5.09 1.79 3.78
N PHE A 233 4.12 1.94 4.68
CA PHE A 233 4.30 2.31 6.07
C PHE A 233 3.63 1.31 7.00
N GLU A 234 4.24 1.09 8.17
CA GLU A 234 3.65 0.38 9.29
C GLU A 234 3.42 1.38 10.44
N TYR A 235 2.15 1.58 10.79
CA TYR A 235 1.74 2.47 11.87
C TYR A 235 1.31 1.67 13.11
N PHE A 236 1.78 2.12 14.27
CA PHE A 236 1.35 1.64 15.59
C PHE A 236 0.63 2.76 16.32
N GLY A 237 -0.66 2.58 16.54
CA GLY A 237 -1.49 3.53 17.26
C GLY A 237 -1.50 3.26 18.76
N ASN A 238 -1.04 4.24 19.54
CA ASN A 238 -1.09 4.23 21.00
C ASN A 238 -2.13 5.26 21.47
N GLY A 239 -3.39 4.90 21.36
CA GLY A 239 -4.55 5.72 21.73
C GLY A 239 -5.44 6.08 20.57
N LYS A 240 -6.69 6.39 20.91
CA LYS A 240 -7.75 6.78 19.96
C LYS A 240 -7.42 8.09 19.26
N GLY A 241 -7.90 8.27 18.03
CA GLY A 241 -7.74 9.46 17.24
C GLY A 241 -7.21 9.20 15.84
N GLY A 242 -7.08 10.25 15.05
CA GLY A 242 -6.63 10.21 13.66
C GLY A 242 -6.29 11.61 13.13
N PRO A 243 -5.96 11.73 11.85
CA PRO A 243 -5.62 12.99 11.21
C PRO A 243 -6.86 13.88 11.01
N PRO A 244 -6.69 15.19 10.72
CA PRO A 244 -7.77 16.02 10.22
C PRO A 244 -8.27 15.51 8.87
N MET A 245 -9.48 15.92 8.46
CA MET A 245 -9.98 15.69 7.09
C MET A 245 -9.05 16.38 6.10
N HIS A 246 -8.49 15.63 5.16
CA HIS A 246 -7.51 16.12 4.20
C HIS A 246 -7.68 15.50 2.82
N VAL A 247 -6.96 16.03 1.84
CA VAL A 247 -6.97 15.57 0.45
C VAL A 247 -5.55 15.33 -0.01
N HIS A 248 -5.33 14.20 -0.68
CA HIS A 248 -4.17 13.93 -1.50
C HIS A 248 -4.53 14.15 -2.98
N PRO A 249 -4.12 15.23 -3.63
CA PRO A 249 -4.49 15.47 -5.03
C PRO A 249 -3.92 14.46 -6.01
N HIS A 250 -2.79 13.84 -5.67
CA HIS A 250 -1.98 13.05 -6.59
C HIS A 250 -1.77 11.59 -6.17
N GLN A 251 -2.06 11.22 -4.91
CA GLN A 251 -1.84 9.89 -4.36
C GLN A 251 -3.17 9.22 -4.02
N ASP A 252 -3.32 7.96 -4.42
CA ASP A 252 -4.27 7.06 -3.78
C ASP A 252 -3.67 6.58 -2.47
N GLU A 253 -4.47 6.48 -1.43
CA GLU A 253 -4.06 5.98 -0.11
C GLU A 253 -4.84 4.72 0.23
N ILE A 254 -4.15 3.68 0.63
CA ILE A 254 -4.75 2.38 0.87
C ILE A 254 -4.33 1.90 2.25
N PHE A 255 -5.31 1.41 3.03
CA PHE A 255 -5.08 0.90 4.38
C PHE A 255 -5.50 -0.56 4.50
N TYR A 256 -4.64 -1.35 5.10
CA TYR A 256 -4.93 -2.68 5.61
C TYR A 256 -4.87 -2.67 7.13
N ILE A 257 -5.93 -3.17 7.78
CA ILE A 257 -6.03 -3.20 9.23
C ILE A 257 -5.33 -4.46 9.73
N ALA A 258 -4.16 -4.29 10.34
CA ALA A 258 -3.39 -5.39 10.91
C ALA A 258 -3.80 -5.72 12.35
N GLU A 259 -4.31 -4.72 13.11
CA GLU A 259 -4.79 -4.89 14.49
C GLU A 259 -5.75 -3.76 14.85
N GLY A 260 -6.79 -4.07 15.64
CA GLY A 260 -7.75 -3.11 16.18
C GLY A 260 -8.89 -2.76 15.24
N SER A 261 -9.60 -1.68 15.54
CA SER A 261 -10.73 -1.18 14.75
C SER A 261 -10.63 0.31 14.46
N TYR A 262 -11.16 0.71 13.32
CA TYR A 262 -11.04 2.07 12.78
C TYR A 262 -12.33 2.52 12.11
N LEU A 263 -12.63 3.81 12.24
CA LEU A 263 -13.67 4.48 11.46
C LEU A 263 -13.00 5.35 10.40
N PHE A 264 -13.30 5.09 9.14
CA PHE A 264 -12.87 5.90 7.99
C PHE A 264 -14.03 6.74 7.46
N GLN A 265 -13.71 7.92 6.95
CA GLN A 265 -14.63 8.71 6.14
C GLN A 265 -13.93 9.10 4.85
N CYS A 266 -14.61 8.90 3.70
CA CYS A 266 -14.17 9.34 2.38
C CYS A 266 -15.34 10.02 1.66
N GLY A 267 -15.21 11.31 1.38
CA GLY A 267 -16.35 12.14 1.00
C GLY A 267 -17.42 12.10 2.11
N ASP A 268 -18.64 11.73 1.72
CA ASP A 268 -19.79 11.62 2.63
C ASP A 268 -19.96 10.20 3.21
N GLU A 269 -19.20 9.20 2.69
CA GLU A 269 -19.35 7.81 3.09
C GLU A 269 -18.46 7.47 4.30
N LYS A 270 -19.00 6.67 5.23
CA LYS A 270 -18.28 6.19 6.41
C LYS A 270 -18.18 4.67 6.41
N PHE A 271 -17.03 4.17 6.83
CA PHE A 271 -16.69 2.75 6.84
C PHE A 271 -16.09 2.37 8.19
N THR A 272 -16.65 1.36 8.86
CA THR A 272 -16.02 0.76 10.04
C THR A 272 -15.26 -0.48 9.62
N LEU A 273 -13.97 -0.51 9.94
CA LEU A 273 -13.04 -1.55 9.59
C LEU A 273 -12.47 -2.23 10.84
N GLY A 274 -12.27 -3.53 10.74
CA GLY A 274 -11.57 -4.37 11.72
C GLY A 274 -10.41 -5.11 11.08
N GLU A 275 -9.74 -5.94 11.88
CA GLU A 275 -8.58 -6.72 11.46
C GLU A 275 -8.83 -7.53 10.17
N GLY A 276 -7.91 -7.45 9.22
CA GLY A 276 -7.99 -8.10 7.91
C GLY A 276 -8.80 -7.34 6.86
N ASP A 277 -9.52 -6.28 7.23
CA ASP A 277 -10.21 -5.41 6.27
C ASP A 277 -9.20 -4.51 5.54
N MET A 278 -9.52 -4.15 4.30
CA MET A 278 -8.75 -3.20 3.50
C MET A 278 -9.68 -2.13 2.91
N ILE A 279 -9.24 -0.87 2.93
CA ILE A 279 -9.96 0.24 2.27
C ILE A 279 -9.04 0.95 1.29
N PHE A 280 -9.60 1.27 0.12
CA PHE A 280 -8.97 2.10 -0.91
C PHE A 280 -9.60 3.50 -0.89
N LEU A 281 -8.78 4.51 -0.69
CA LEU A 281 -9.16 5.93 -0.69
C LEU A 281 -8.58 6.59 -1.94
N PRO A 282 -9.40 6.96 -2.92
CA PRO A 282 -8.90 7.52 -4.17
C PRO A 282 -8.39 8.95 -3.99
N ARG A 283 -7.38 9.30 -4.77
CA ARG A 283 -6.85 10.68 -4.87
C ARG A 283 -7.93 11.71 -5.14
N ALA A 284 -7.69 12.92 -4.73
CA ALA A 284 -8.57 14.08 -4.90
C ALA A 284 -9.95 13.98 -4.20
N VAL A 285 -10.16 12.95 -3.36
CA VAL A 285 -11.36 12.83 -2.53
C VAL A 285 -10.99 13.11 -1.07
N PRO A 286 -11.68 14.05 -0.38
CA PRO A 286 -11.46 14.31 1.04
C PRO A 286 -11.66 13.07 1.89
N HIS A 287 -10.72 12.78 2.78
CA HIS A 287 -10.81 11.62 3.67
C HIS A 287 -10.11 11.85 5.01
N THR A 288 -10.47 11.03 5.96
CA THR A 288 -9.86 10.94 7.28
C THR A 288 -10.20 9.59 7.90
N TRP A 289 -9.52 9.26 9.00
CA TRP A 289 -9.81 8.08 9.80
C TRP A 289 -9.63 8.36 11.28
N THR A 290 -10.16 7.49 12.13
CA THR A 290 -9.92 7.53 13.56
C THR A 290 -9.82 6.12 14.12
N GLN A 291 -8.80 5.87 14.96
CA GLN A 291 -8.65 4.64 15.72
C GLN A 291 -9.69 4.61 16.84
N LEU A 292 -10.43 3.50 16.95
CA LEU A 292 -11.51 3.34 17.93
C LEU A 292 -11.06 2.66 19.21
N GLU A 293 -9.91 2.00 19.20
CA GLU A 293 -9.33 1.26 20.32
C GLU A 293 -8.04 1.92 20.81
N ASP A 294 -7.57 1.54 22.02
CA ASP A 294 -6.37 2.14 22.61
C ASP A 294 -5.08 1.66 21.93
N VAL A 295 -5.11 0.49 21.30
CA VAL A 295 -4.00 -0.08 20.51
C VAL A 295 -4.50 -0.44 19.14
N GLY A 296 -3.66 -0.21 18.13
CA GLY A 296 -3.98 -0.59 16.76
C GLY A 296 -2.76 -0.59 15.85
N LYS A 297 -2.86 -1.30 14.74
CA LYS A 297 -1.81 -1.38 13.73
C LYS A 297 -2.40 -1.27 12.34
N LEU A 298 -1.78 -0.44 11.52
CA LEU A 298 -2.11 -0.28 10.10
C LEU A 298 -0.88 -0.59 9.25
N LEU A 299 -1.08 -1.31 8.16
CA LEU A 299 -0.20 -1.27 7.02
C LEU A 299 -0.87 -0.37 6.00
N PHE A 300 -0.22 0.73 5.62
CA PHE A 300 -0.80 1.64 4.64
C PHE A 300 0.23 2.09 3.61
N PHE A 301 -0.26 2.48 2.46
CA PHE A 301 0.61 2.76 1.33
C PHE A 301 0.02 3.80 0.38
N PHE A 302 0.92 4.54 -0.26
CA PHE A 302 0.60 5.59 -1.23
C PHE A 302 1.04 5.18 -2.63
N GLN A 303 0.15 5.37 -3.58
CA GLN A 303 0.42 5.13 -4.99
C GLN A 303 -0.01 6.34 -5.84
N PRO A 304 0.95 7.06 -6.46
CA PRO A 304 2.41 6.98 -6.27
C PRO A 304 2.86 7.43 -4.87
N ALA A 305 4.13 7.21 -4.52
CA ALA A 305 4.70 7.56 -3.21
C ALA A 305 4.57 9.05 -2.85
N GLY A 306 4.69 9.94 -3.84
CA GLY A 306 4.63 11.38 -3.64
C GLY A 306 5.68 11.89 -2.64
N LYS A 307 5.29 12.86 -1.83
CA LYS A 307 6.13 13.45 -0.76
C LYS A 307 5.82 12.89 0.64
N MET A 308 5.14 11.75 0.72
CA MET A 308 4.61 11.28 1.99
C MET A 308 5.66 10.89 3.02
N GLU A 309 6.80 10.36 2.57
CA GLU A 309 7.92 10.09 3.48
C GLU A 309 8.46 11.38 4.12
N ASP A 310 8.63 12.44 3.31
CA ASP A 310 9.12 13.73 3.80
C ASP A 310 8.09 14.41 4.71
N PHE A 311 6.80 14.24 4.42
CA PHE A 311 5.74 14.67 5.32
C PHE A 311 5.88 14.02 6.69
N PHE A 312 5.96 12.68 6.78
CA PHE A 312 6.09 11.99 8.07
C PHE A 312 7.40 12.31 8.79
N ARG A 313 8.50 12.53 8.07
CA ARG A 313 9.74 13.04 8.66
C ARG A 313 9.58 14.44 9.23
N SER A 314 8.81 15.31 8.56
CA SER A 314 8.60 16.70 8.99
C SER A 314 7.77 16.81 10.25
N ILE A 315 6.73 15.96 10.41
CA ILE A 315 5.85 15.96 11.59
C ILE A 315 6.35 15.03 12.71
N GLY A 316 7.31 14.16 12.42
CA GLY A 316 7.79 13.08 13.31
C GLY A 316 8.85 13.47 14.32
N GLY A 317 9.40 14.67 14.27
CA GLY A 317 10.46 15.12 15.19
C GLY A 317 9.95 16.15 16.19
N ASN A 318 10.71 16.39 17.28
CA ASN A 318 10.56 17.57 18.14
C ASN A 318 10.92 18.90 17.41
N LYS A 319 10.95 18.89 16.09
CA LYS A 319 11.17 20.09 15.29
C LYS A 319 9.88 20.90 15.36
N THR A 320 9.90 21.99 16.11
CA THR A 320 8.92 23.06 15.92
C THR A 320 9.02 23.46 14.45
N LEU A 321 8.00 23.17 13.66
CA LEU A 321 7.92 23.70 12.30
C LEU A 321 8.15 25.21 12.36
N ALA A 322 8.94 25.76 11.43
CA ALA A 322 9.15 27.17 11.39
C ALA A 322 7.80 27.91 11.39
N ALA A 323 7.67 28.93 12.19
CA ALA A 323 6.39 29.62 12.38
C ALA A 323 5.80 30.03 11.02
N GLY A 324 4.59 29.54 10.72
CA GLY A 324 3.86 29.83 9.48
C GLY A 324 3.92 28.76 8.39
N LEU A 325 4.63 27.65 8.58
CA LEU A 325 4.61 26.51 7.64
C LEU A 325 3.44 25.57 7.96
N ASP A 326 2.68 25.20 6.94
CA ASP A 326 1.65 24.17 6.99
C ASP A 326 2.23 22.88 6.39
N PRO A 327 2.52 21.84 7.21
CA PRO A 327 3.15 20.61 6.72
C PRO A 327 2.33 19.90 5.65
N PHE A 328 1.01 19.99 5.69
CA PHE A 328 0.16 19.39 4.66
C PHE A 328 0.40 20.08 3.31
N LYS A 329 0.33 21.40 3.29
CA LYS A 329 0.50 22.18 2.06
C LYS A 329 1.90 22.08 1.45
N GLU A 330 2.95 22.02 2.29
CA GLU A 330 4.35 21.83 1.84
C GLU A 330 4.54 20.47 1.14
N HIS A 331 3.68 19.48 1.47
CA HIS A 331 3.75 18.14 0.92
C HIS A 331 2.58 17.80 -0.02
N ASP A 332 2.05 18.83 -0.71
CA ASP A 332 1.01 18.69 -1.73
C ASP A 332 -0.31 18.10 -1.20
N MET A 333 -0.65 18.36 0.05
CA MET A 333 -1.93 18.01 0.68
C MET A 333 -2.68 19.27 1.12
N GLU A 334 -3.99 19.12 1.35
CA GLU A 334 -4.83 20.19 1.86
C GLU A 334 -5.70 19.68 3.03
N VAL A 335 -5.67 20.39 4.14
CA VAL A 335 -6.61 20.16 5.25
C VAL A 335 -7.92 20.86 4.94
N VAL A 336 -9.02 20.10 4.89
CA VAL A 336 -10.35 20.59 4.48
C VAL A 336 -11.42 20.43 5.55
N GLY A 337 -11.07 19.90 6.72
CA GLY A 337 -12.00 19.75 7.84
C GLY A 337 -11.33 19.22 9.12
N PRO A 338 -12.08 19.14 10.22
CA PRO A 338 -11.56 18.64 11.48
C PRO A 338 -11.34 17.11 11.45
N PRO A 339 -10.61 16.55 12.42
CA PRO A 339 -10.60 15.10 12.67
C PRO A 339 -12.01 14.56 12.95
N LEU A 340 -12.21 13.24 12.71
CA LEU A 340 -13.43 12.58 13.14
C LEU A 340 -13.53 12.60 14.67
N SER A 341 -14.71 12.97 15.16
CA SER A 341 -15.10 12.78 16.55
C SER A 341 -15.70 11.37 16.76
N PHE A 342 -15.50 10.83 17.96
CA PHE A 342 -16.08 9.55 18.40
C PHE A 342 -17.58 9.68 18.59
#